data_4e0b08e7d12f510092b0209082db2721
#
_entry.id   4e0b08e7d12f510092b0209082db2721
#
_cell.length_a   1.000
_cell.length_b   1.000
_cell.length_c   1.000
_cell.angle_alpha   90.00
_cell.angle_beta   90.00
_cell.angle_gamma   90.00
#
_symmetry.space_group_name_H-M   'P 1'
#
loop_
_entity.id
_entity.type
_entity.pdbx_description
1 polymer ?
#
loop_
_entity_poly.entity_id
_entity_poly.type
_entity_poly.pdbx_seq_one_letter_code
_entity_poly.pdbx_strand_id
1 'polypeptide(L)'
;NPPFQDVYKTLSLMKDFGGATVTFENPMEADLAITLMYIDSLGYWSSGETLYTKRLEGSVSIRNMDTIPTTFGVYIRDRWNNMTDTLVSELTPMYEHELDKTLFRQYNLPTDEPSAYGWTVPMLWDGSTADGSGFHTDGTTWPQWITIDLGAEKIKLSRFRYWQRQTWGYGFADRNVKKMEIWGS
;
A
#
# COMPACT_ATOMS: atom_id res chain seq x y z
N ASN A 1 13.22 -29.88 -5.14
CA ASN A 1 12.76 -28.83 -6.07
C ASN A 1 13.57 -27.56 -5.88
N PRO A 2 13.79 -26.76 -6.93
CA PRO A 2 14.36 -25.44 -6.75
C PRO A 2 13.47 -24.58 -5.84
N PRO A 3 14.04 -23.69 -5.00
CA PRO A 3 13.27 -22.90 -4.02
C PRO A 3 12.10 -22.12 -4.62
N PHE A 4 12.26 -21.57 -5.84
CA PHE A 4 11.19 -20.82 -6.50
C PHE A 4 9.96 -21.69 -6.84
N GLN A 5 10.13 -22.99 -7.08
CA GLN A 5 9.02 -23.92 -7.30
C GLN A 5 8.25 -24.22 -6.00
N ASP A 6 8.93 -24.21 -4.86
CA ASP A 6 8.26 -24.42 -3.58
C ASP A 6 7.48 -23.15 -3.18
N VAL A 7 8.05 -21.97 -3.43
CA VAL A 7 7.33 -20.70 -3.25
C VAL A 7 6.11 -20.60 -4.17
N TYR A 8 6.20 -21.08 -5.42
CA TYR A 8 5.06 -21.10 -6.35
C TYR A 8 3.84 -21.84 -5.79
N LYS A 9 4.04 -22.91 -5.04
CA LYS A 9 2.96 -23.69 -4.42
C LYS A 9 2.24 -22.93 -3.29
N THR A 10 2.85 -21.89 -2.75
CA THR A 10 2.29 -21.06 -1.69
C THR A 10 1.52 -19.86 -2.21
N LEU A 11 1.59 -19.57 -3.52
CA LEU A 11 0.91 -18.44 -4.12
C LEU A 11 -0.60 -18.50 -3.90
N SER A 12 -1.14 -17.42 -3.36
CA SER A 12 -2.58 -17.22 -3.23
C SER A 12 -2.97 -15.93 -3.93
N LEU A 13 -3.59 -16.05 -5.09
CA LEU A 13 -4.06 -14.94 -5.92
C LEU A 13 -5.53 -14.66 -5.61
N MET A 14 -5.85 -13.44 -5.17
CA MET A 14 -7.18 -13.05 -4.74
C MET A 14 -7.55 -11.65 -5.24
N LYS A 15 -8.87 -11.42 -5.38
CA LYS A 15 -9.40 -10.09 -5.64
C LYS A 15 -9.14 -9.18 -4.46
N ASP A 16 -8.89 -7.91 -4.77
CA ASP A 16 -8.66 -6.88 -3.77
C ASP A 16 -9.34 -5.57 -4.21
N PHE A 17 -9.32 -4.55 -3.37
CA PHE A 17 -9.85 -3.23 -3.69
C PHE A 17 -9.09 -2.61 -4.86
N GLY A 18 -9.82 -2.26 -5.91
CA GLY A 18 -9.26 -1.68 -7.13
C GLY A 18 -8.31 -2.59 -7.89
N GLY A 19 -8.31 -3.93 -7.64
CA GLY A 19 -7.40 -4.82 -8.35
C GLY A 19 -7.33 -6.24 -7.80
N ALA A 20 -6.12 -6.80 -7.80
CA ALA A 20 -5.82 -8.11 -7.27
C ALA A 20 -4.53 -8.10 -6.45
N THR A 21 -4.44 -9.01 -5.51
CA THR A 21 -3.26 -9.23 -4.66
C THR A 21 -2.88 -10.70 -4.71
N VAL A 22 -1.59 -10.97 -4.83
CA VAL A 22 -1.00 -12.30 -4.61
C VAL A 22 -0.18 -12.27 -3.32
N THR A 23 -0.37 -13.26 -2.46
CA THR A 23 0.48 -13.51 -1.29
C THR A 23 1.39 -14.70 -1.54
N PHE A 24 2.51 -14.76 -0.85
CA PHE A 24 3.49 -15.84 -0.96
C PHE A 24 4.22 -16.08 0.35
N GLU A 25 4.74 -17.31 0.51
CA GLU A 25 5.68 -17.69 1.57
C GLU A 25 7.00 -18.12 0.91
N ASN A 26 8.13 -17.63 1.46
CA ASN A 26 9.50 -17.91 0.96
C ASN A 26 10.42 -18.32 2.12
N PRO A 27 10.19 -19.49 2.74
CA PRO A 27 10.87 -19.91 3.97
C PRO A 27 12.38 -20.09 3.83
N MET A 28 12.88 -20.19 2.60
CA MET A 28 14.32 -20.32 2.31
C MET A 28 14.98 -18.98 1.97
N GLU A 29 14.26 -17.85 2.10
CA GLU A 29 14.74 -16.51 1.75
C GLU A 29 15.41 -16.47 0.36
N ALA A 30 14.85 -17.24 -0.59
CA ALA A 30 15.37 -17.29 -1.95
C ALA A 30 15.24 -15.90 -2.62
N ASP A 31 16.22 -15.57 -3.46
CA ASP A 31 16.22 -14.31 -4.23
C ASP A 31 15.31 -14.45 -5.44
N LEU A 32 14.16 -13.82 -5.38
CA LEU A 32 13.05 -14.02 -6.33
C LEU A 32 12.52 -12.70 -6.88
N ALA A 33 12.01 -12.77 -8.10
CA ALA A 33 11.13 -11.77 -8.70
C ALA A 33 9.74 -12.42 -8.87
N ILE A 34 8.74 -11.85 -8.19
CA ILE A 34 7.34 -12.29 -8.27
C ILE A 34 6.60 -11.25 -9.11
N THR A 35 6.12 -11.65 -10.29
CA THR A 35 5.43 -10.75 -11.23
C THR A 35 3.95 -11.09 -11.26
N LEU A 36 3.13 -10.09 -10.89
CA LEU A 36 1.69 -10.09 -11.07
C LEU A 36 1.36 -9.31 -12.35
N MET A 37 0.56 -9.90 -13.23
CA MET A 37 0.16 -9.34 -14.52
C MET A 37 -1.32 -9.55 -14.78
N TYR A 38 -1.84 -8.95 -15.82
CA TYR A 38 -3.25 -9.07 -16.20
C TYR A 38 -3.41 -9.04 -17.72
N ILE A 39 -4.56 -9.52 -18.21
CA ILE A 39 -4.93 -9.35 -19.63
C ILE A 39 -5.63 -7.99 -19.78
N ASP A 40 -5.08 -7.15 -20.64
CA ASP A 40 -5.61 -5.82 -20.94
C ASP A 40 -6.85 -5.85 -21.83
N SER A 41 -7.42 -4.68 -22.12
CA SER A 41 -8.61 -4.52 -22.97
C SER A 41 -8.42 -4.96 -24.42
N LEU A 42 -7.18 -5.16 -24.85
CA LEU A 42 -6.84 -5.65 -26.19
C LEU A 42 -6.63 -7.17 -26.21
N GLY A 43 -6.71 -7.84 -25.04
CA GLY A 43 -6.51 -9.28 -24.91
C GLY A 43 -5.05 -9.71 -24.78
N TYR A 44 -4.14 -8.80 -24.48
CA TYR A 44 -2.73 -9.09 -24.29
C TYR A 44 -2.32 -9.09 -22.83
N TRP A 45 -1.36 -9.95 -22.49
CA TRP A 45 -0.71 -9.91 -21.20
C TRP A 45 0.05 -8.59 -21.00
N SER A 46 -0.35 -7.84 -20.01
CA SER A 46 0.31 -6.61 -19.57
C SER A 46 0.99 -6.82 -18.22
N SER A 47 2.24 -6.37 -18.12
CA SER A 47 2.96 -6.38 -16.84
C SER A 47 2.29 -5.38 -15.90
N GLY A 48 1.89 -5.88 -14.72
CA GLY A 48 1.38 -5.04 -13.65
C GLY A 48 2.50 -4.64 -12.71
N GLU A 49 2.81 -5.50 -11.72
CA GLU A 49 3.77 -5.21 -10.68
C GLU A 49 4.76 -6.36 -10.51
N THR A 50 6.03 -6.03 -10.26
CA THR A 50 7.07 -7.03 -9.95
C THR A 50 7.75 -6.68 -8.63
N LEU A 51 7.72 -7.62 -7.68
CA LEU A 51 8.42 -7.53 -6.41
C LEU A 51 9.72 -8.35 -6.47
N TYR A 52 10.85 -7.69 -6.28
CA TYR A 52 12.13 -8.34 -6.04
C TYR A 52 12.31 -8.52 -4.54
N THR A 53 12.48 -9.75 -4.07
CA THR A 53 12.42 -10.03 -2.64
C THR A 53 13.23 -11.24 -2.22
N LYS A 54 13.70 -11.21 -0.94
CA LYS A 54 14.19 -12.34 -0.15
C LYS A 54 13.37 -12.53 1.13
N ARG A 55 12.29 -11.77 1.30
CA ARG A 55 11.47 -11.84 2.52
C ARG A 55 10.87 -13.22 2.67
N LEU A 56 10.69 -13.64 3.94
CA LEU A 56 10.04 -14.90 4.31
C LEU A 56 8.61 -15.01 3.79
N GLU A 57 7.91 -13.88 3.73
CA GLU A 57 6.55 -13.77 3.24
C GLU A 57 6.30 -12.36 2.69
N GLY A 58 5.21 -12.20 1.96
CA GLY A 58 4.81 -10.90 1.45
C GLY A 58 3.65 -10.95 0.47
N SER A 59 3.43 -9.82 -0.16
CA SER A 59 2.40 -9.68 -1.18
C SER A 59 2.81 -8.73 -2.30
N VAL A 60 2.18 -8.93 -3.46
CA VAL A 60 2.27 -8.06 -4.65
C VAL A 60 0.85 -7.71 -5.06
N SER A 61 0.57 -6.45 -5.33
CA SER A 61 -0.78 -5.98 -5.68
C SER A 61 -0.78 -5.14 -6.94
N ILE A 62 -1.75 -5.36 -7.80
CA ILE A 62 -2.12 -4.43 -8.88
C ILE A 62 -3.33 -3.64 -8.41
N ARG A 63 -3.32 -2.33 -8.69
CA ARG A 63 -4.37 -1.38 -8.30
C ARG A 63 -4.78 -0.49 -9.47
N ASN A 64 -5.80 0.33 -9.27
CA ASN A 64 -6.38 1.27 -10.23
C ASN A 64 -7.03 0.58 -11.44
N MET A 65 -7.68 -0.55 -11.18
CA MET A 65 -8.41 -1.32 -12.17
C MET A 65 -9.91 -1.14 -12.00
N ASP A 66 -10.63 -1.26 -13.10
CA ASP A 66 -12.09 -1.25 -13.09
C ASP A 66 -12.68 -2.50 -12.42
N THR A 67 -13.91 -2.39 -11.93
CA THR A 67 -14.65 -3.48 -11.28
C THR A 67 -15.32 -4.37 -12.36
N ILE A 68 -14.51 -4.94 -13.23
CA ILE A 68 -14.92 -5.87 -14.29
C ILE A 68 -14.14 -7.18 -14.19
N PRO A 69 -14.70 -8.32 -14.63
CA PRO A 69 -13.96 -9.56 -14.70
C PRO A 69 -12.67 -9.39 -15.51
N THR A 70 -11.55 -9.71 -14.91
CA THR A 70 -10.21 -9.56 -15.47
C THR A 70 -9.40 -10.80 -15.20
N THR A 71 -8.69 -11.30 -16.20
CA THR A 71 -7.77 -12.42 -16.05
C THR A 71 -6.44 -11.92 -15.52
N PHE A 72 -6.06 -12.41 -14.36
CA PHE A 72 -4.77 -12.15 -13.72
C PHE A 72 -3.85 -13.37 -13.84
N GLY A 73 -2.57 -13.12 -13.90
CA GLY A 73 -1.54 -14.15 -13.90
C GLY A 73 -0.39 -13.80 -12.97
N VAL A 74 0.20 -14.80 -12.35
CA VAL A 74 1.40 -14.62 -11.54
C VAL A 74 2.42 -15.71 -11.82
N TYR A 75 3.67 -15.32 -11.96
CA TYR A 75 4.80 -16.23 -12.07
C TYR A 75 5.97 -15.77 -11.21
N ILE A 76 6.86 -16.69 -10.91
CA ILE A 76 8.08 -16.43 -10.16
C ILE A 76 9.29 -16.68 -11.05
N ARG A 77 10.29 -15.81 -10.90
CA ARG A 77 11.59 -15.95 -11.56
C ARG A 77 12.69 -15.89 -10.49
N ASP A 78 13.67 -16.78 -10.61
CA ASP A 78 14.86 -16.73 -9.79
C ASP A 78 15.94 -15.80 -10.39
N ARG A 79 17.05 -15.61 -9.66
CA ARG A 79 18.17 -14.77 -10.11
C ARG A 79 18.91 -15.31 -11.36
N TRP A 80 18.72 -16.57 -11.72
CA TRP A 80 19.28 -17.18 -12.94
C TRP A 80 18.30 -17.19 -14.10
N ASN A 81 17.15 -16.52 -13.94
CA ASN A 81 16.11 -16.40 -14.94
C ASN A 81 15.33 -17.70 -15.19
N ASN A 82 15.41 -18.69 -14.30
CA ASN A 82 14.47 -19.80 -14.33
C ASN A 82 13.09 -19.32 -13.89
N MET A 83 12.04 -19.79 -14.55
CA MET A 83 10.66 -19.32 -14.33
C MET A 83 9.75 -20.49 -13.96
N THR A 84 8.71 -20.18 -13.19
CA THR A 84 7.59 -21.10 -12.99
C THR A 84 6.61 -21.04 -14.16
N ASP A 85 5.65 -21.96 -14.17
CA ASP A 85 4.42 -21.76 -14.91
C ASP A 85 3.69 -20.51 -14.37
N THR A 86 2.71 -20.01 -15.14
CA THR A 86 1.86 -18.91 -14.71
C THR A 86 0.63 -19.45 -14.01
N LEU A 87 0.42 -19.07 -12.74
CA LEU A 87 -0.86 -19.26 -12.05
C LEU A 87 -1.85 -18.23 -12.60
N VAL A 88 -2.96 -18.68 -13.17
CA VAL A 88 -3.96 -17.83 -13.82
C VAL A 88 -5.29 -17.92 -13.08
N SER A 89 -5.96 -16.79 -12.88
CA SER A 89 -7.30 -16.71 -12.33
C SER A 89 -8.07 -15.53 -12.89
N GLU A 90 -9.36 -15.72 -13.18
CA GLU A 90 -10.27 -14.62 -13.46
C GLU A 90 -10.86 -14.09 -12.15
N LEU A 91 -10.68 -12.80 -11.90
CA LEU A 91 -11.13 -12.12 -10.69
C LEU A 91 -11.83 -10.82 -11.08
N THR A 92 -12.85 -10.44 -10.31
CA THR A 92 -13.48 -9.13 -10.42
C THR A 92 -12.95 -8.25 -9.27
N PRO A 93 -12.16 -7.20 -9.55
CA PRO A 93 -11.68 -6.27 -8.54
C PRO A 93 -12.83 -5.70 -7.70
N MET A 94 -12.60 -5.52 -6.41
CA MET A 94 -13.57 -4.84 -5.57
C MET A 94 -13.53 -3.33 -5.83
N TYR A 95 -14.71 -2.70 -5.76
CA TYR A 95 -14.81 -1.25 -5.92
C TYR A 95 -13.97 -0.51 -4.87
N GLU A 96 -13.18 0.44 -5.32
CA GLU A 96 -12.38 1.33 -4.49
C GLU A 96 -12.63 2.77 -4.92
N HIS A 97 -12.83 3.66 -3.96
CA HIS A 97 -12.93 5.09 -4.20
C HIS A 97 -12.20 5.87 -3.11
N GLU A 98 -11.74 7.04 -3.45
CA GLU A 98 -11.15 7.96 -2.46
C GLU A 98 -12.26 8.54 -1.59
N LEU A 99 -12.02 8.63 -0.29
CA LEU A 99 -12.98 9.24 0.63
C LEU A 99 -13.10 10.74 0.37
N ASP A 100 -14.29 11.27 0.58
CA ASP A 100 -14.54 12.72 0.48
C ASP A 100 -13.87 13.45 1.65
N LYS A 101 -12.71 14.03 1.38
CA LYS A 101 -11.90 14.74 2.37
C LYS A 101 -12.57 16.02 2.89
N THR A 102 -13.60 16.53 2.24
CA THR A 102 -14.37 17.67 2.76
C THR A 102 -15.16 17.34 4.01
N LEU A 103 -15.41 16.04 4.24
CA LEU A 103 -16.07 15.52 5.43
C LEU A 103 -15.11 15.30 6.60
N PHE A 104 -13.80 15.27 6.35
CA PHE A 104 -12.81 15.00 7.38
C PHE A 104 -12.77 16.10 8.43
N ARG A 105 -12.60 15.70 9.68
CA ARG A 105 -12.47 16.61 10.83
C ARG A 105 -11.37 16.13 11.74
N GLN A 106 -10.63 17.06 12.30
CA GLN A 106 -9.76 16.73 13.42
C GLN A 106 -10.65 16.43 14.64
N TYR A 107 -10.42 15.29 15.26
CA TYR A 107 -11.05 14.91 16.53
C TYR A 107 -9.99 14.90 17.61
N ASN A 108 -10.07 15.86 18.53
CA ASN A 108 -9.05 16.05 19.56
C ASN A 108 -9.34 15.14 20.77
N LEU A 109 -8.59 14.06 20.89
CA LEU A 109 -8.56 13.28 22.12
C LEU A 109 -7.53 13.87 23.11
N PRO A 110 -7.69 13.62 24.42
CA PRO A 110 -6.70 14.06 25.42
C PRO A 110 -5.30 13.50 25.21
N THR A 111 -5.17 12.43 24.43
CA THR A 111 -3.91 11.76 24.10
C THR A 111 -3.28 12.28 22.82
N ASP A 112 -4.01 13.10 22.04
CA ASP A 112 -3.52 13.58 20.75
C ASP A 112 -2.50 14.70 20.94
N GLU A 113 -1.46 14.67 20.10
CA GLU A 113 -0.43 15.70 20.12
C GLU A 113 -0.96 17.01 19.50
N PRO A 114 -0.68 18.14 20.13
CA PRO A 114 -1.05 19.43 19.58
C PRO A 114 -0.22 19.75 18.33
N SER A 115 -0.83 20.51 17.45
CA SER A 115 -0.14 21.10 16.30
C SER A 115 0.90 22.12 16.77
N ALA A 116 2.04 22.17 16.12
CA ALA A 116 3.11 23.11 16.38
C ALA A 116 3.51 23.89 15.13
N TYR A 117 4.11 25.06 15.34
CA TYR A 117 4.71 25.91 14.30
C TYR A 117 3.73 26.35 13.18
N GLY A 118 2.43 26.30 13.44
CA GLY A 118 1.39 26.66 12.47
C GLY A 118 1.05 25.54 11.47
N TRP A 119 1.59 24.33 11.65
CA TRP A 119 1.35 23.16 10.81
C TRP A 119 0.28 22.27 11.44
N THR A 120 -0.94 22.40 10.97
CA THR A 120 -2.14 21.85 11.62
C THR A 120 -2.56 20.52 11.03
N VAL A 121 -3.28 19.71 11.82
CA VAL A 121 -3.79 18.39 11.38
C VAL A 121 -4.62 18.46 10.09
N PRO A 122 -5.50 19.45 9.86
CA PRO A 122 -6.23 19.58 8.59
C PRO A 122 -5.37 19.70 7.33
N MET A 123 -4.13 20.15 7.44
CA MET A 123 -3.20 20.19 6.31
C MET A 123 -2.79 18.79 5.80
N LEU A 124 -3.09 17.73 6.56
CA LEU A 124 -2.87 16.33 6.11
C LEU A 124 -3.79 15.90 4.97
N TRP A 125 -4.89 16.61 4.76
CA TRP A 125 -5.89 16.30 3.72
C TRP A 125 -6.34 17.49 2.89
N ASP A 126 -5.61 18.57 2.90
CA ASP A 126 -5.90 19.79 2.10
C ASP A 126 -5.66 19.61 0.60
N GLY A 127 -5.15 18.44 0.18
CA GLY A 127 -4.82 18.12 -1.21
C GLY A 127 -3.45 18.65 -1.66
N SER A 128 -2.72 19.33 -0.81
CA SER A 128 -1.37 19.82 -1.11
C SER A 128 -0.28 18.84 -0.66
N THR A 129 0.68 18.63 -1.54
CA THR A 129 1.95 17.95 -1.20
C THR A 129 3.15 18.92 -1.27
N ALA A 130 2.83 20.22 -1.40
CA ALA A 130 3.85 21.27 -1.50
C ALA A 130 4.50 21.55 -0.14
N ASP A 131 5.64 22.20 -0.19
CA ASP A 131 6.29 22.73 0.98
C ASP A 131 5.41 23.74 1.71
N GLY A 132 5.32 23.61 3.02
CA GLY A 132 4.46 24.46 3.83
C GLY A 132 3.07 23.89 4.07
N SER A 133 2.74 22.71 3.51
CA SER A 133 1.54 21.96 3.85
C SER A 133 1.89 20.68 4.60
N GLY A 134 1.20 20.39 5.71
CA GLY A 134 1.40 19.18 6.49
C GLY A 134 1.14 19.39 7.98
N PHE A 135 1.39 18.36 8.76
CA PHE A 135 1.24 18.37 10.20
C PHE A 135 2.61 18.29 10.88
N HIS A 136 2.77 19.08 11.93
CA HIS A 136 3.98 19.06 12.75
C HIS A 136 3.62 19.17 14.23
N THR A 137 4.32 18.38 15.05
CA THR A 137 4.30 18.43 16.51
C THR A 137 5.58 19.11 17.02
N ASP A 138 5.68 19.40 18.32
CA ASP A 138 6.92 19.90 18.93
C ASP A 138 7.96 18.79 19.14
N GLY A 139 7.57 17.51 19.01
CA GLY A 139 8.48 16.36 19.10
C GLY A 139 8.95 16.01 20.51
N THR A 140 8.27 16.51 21.55
CA THR A 140 8.70 16.30 22.94
C THR A 140 8.20 15.00 23.57
N THR A 141 7.15 14.39 23.01
CA THR A 141 6.52 13.16 23.51
C THR A 141 6.55 12.02 22.50
N TRP A 142 6.52 10.79 22.97
CA TRP A 142 6.48 9.56 22.17
C TRP A 142 5.75 8.43 22.91
N PRO A 143 4.92 7.63 22.24
CA PRO A 143 4.47 7.78 20.82
C PRO A 143 3.56 9.00 20.66
N GLN A 144 3.47 9.51 19.43
CA GLN A 144 2.59 10.64 19.09
C GLN A 144 1.31 10.14 18.44
N TRP A 145 0.19 10.71 18.81
CA TRP A 145 -1.14 10.33 18.32
C TRP A 145 -1.84 11.52 17.69
N ILE A 146 -2.60 11.24 16.66
CA ILE A 146 -3.58 12.15 16.07
C ILE A 146 -4.85 11.37 15.75
N THR A 147 -5.99 11.98 15.95
CA THR A 147 -7.28 11.36 15.65
C THR A 147 -8.00 12.16 14.57
N ILE A 148 -8.49 11.45 13.57
CA ILE A 148 -9.19 12.00 12.43
C ILE A 148 -10.57 11.33 12.35
N ASP A 149 -11.62 12.14 12.35
CA ASP A 149 -12.96 11.70 11.96
C ASP A 149 -13.06 11.77 10.44
N LEU A 150 -13.34 10.65 9.80
CA LEU A 150 -13.44 10.54 8.34
C LEU A 150 -14.84 10.90 7.81
N GLY A 151 -15.77 11.28 8.71
CA GLY A 151 -17.10 11.76 8.35
C GLY A 151 -18.05 10.72 7.77
N ALA A 152 -17.67 9.44 7.74
CA ALA A 152 -18.49 8.34 7.27
C ALA A 152 -19.01 7.48 8.44
N GLU A 153 -20.20 6.90 8.31
CA GLU A 153 -20.77 6.08 9.39
C GLU A 153 -19.96 4.79 9.64
N LYS A 154 -19.72 4.02 8.59
CA LYS A 154 -18.86 2.82 8.61
C LYS A 154 -18.21 2.61 7.26
N ILE A 155 -16.89 2.47 7.25
CA ILE A 155 -16.11 2.23 6.04
C ILE A 155 -15.11 1.11 6.29
N LYS A 156 -14.77 0.40 5.22
CA LYS A 156 -13.64 -0.51 5.19
C LYS A 156 -12.51 0.19 4.46
N LEU A 157 -11.48 0.59 5.21
CA LEU A 157 -10.28 1.19 4.61
C LEU A 157 -9.46 0.11 3.89
N SER A 158 -9.05 0.38 2.67
CA SER A 158 -8.21 -0.50 1.87
C SER A 158 -6.81 0.03 1.69
N ARG A 159 -6.68 1.36 1.64
CA ARG A 159 -5.42 2.01 1.33
C ARG A 159 -5.27 3.32 2.09
N PHE A 160 -4.06 3.51 2.62
CA PHE A 160 -3.60 4.77 3.18
C PHE A 160 -2.42 5.26 2.35
N ARG A 161 -2.44 6.55 1.98
CA ARG A 161 -1.34 7.21 1.30
C ARG A 161 -0.72 8.25 2.22
N TYR A 162 0.59 8.24 2.30
CA TYR A 162 1.38 9.17 3.09
C TYR A 162 2.48 9.79 2.23
N TRP A 163 2.57 11.12 2.26
CA TRP A 163 3.65 11.87 1.65
C TRP A 163 4.49 12.46 2.77
N GLN A 164 5.73 12.00 2.84
CA GLN A 164 6.65 12.58 3.81
C GLN A 164 7.23 13.90 3.29
N ARG A 165 7.67 14.75 4.19
CA ARG A 165 8.34 16.01 3.88
C ARG A 165 9.59 15.75 3.03
N GLN A 166 9.73 16.49 1.93
CA GLN A 166 10.86 16.39 0.98
C GLN A 166 11.83 17.59 1.05
N THR A 167 11.38 18.69 1.68
CA THR A 167 12.07 19.98 1.65
C THR A 167 13.42 19.96 2.35
N TRP A 168 14.34 20.76 1.85
CA TRP A 168 15.57 21.14 2.53
C TRP A 168 16.45 19.96 2.97
N GLY A 169 16.43 18.85 2.21
CA GLY A 169 17.18 17.66 2.56
C GLY A 169 16.59 16.81 3.68
N TYR A 170 15.37 17.11 4.12
CA TYR A 170 14.67 16.31 5.14
C TYR A 170 14.00 15.05 4.60
N GLY A 171 14.05 14.80 3.29
CA GLY A 171 13.62 13.50 2.75
C GLY A 171 14.40 12.35 3.39
N PHE A 172 13.72 11.42 4.01
CA PHE A 172 14.31 10.28 4.73
C PHE A 172 15.24 10.63 5.91
N ALA A 173 15.24 11.89 6.36
CA ALA A 173 16.01 12.36 7.51
C ALA A 173 15.16 12.40 8.79
N ASP A 174 15.74 12.94 9.88
CA ASP A 174 15.03 13.16 11.14
C ASP A 174 13.79 14.06 10.95
N ARG A 175 12.86 14.00 11.88
CA ARG A 175 11.55 14.70 11.87
C ARG A 175 10.55 14.18 10.84
N ASN A 176 10.85 13.09 10.13
CA ASN A 176 9.88 12.34 9.35
C ASN A 176 9.41 11.09 10.09
N VAL A 177 8.20 10.64 9.78
CA VAL A 177 7.63 9.43 10.40
C VAL A 177 8.43 8.22 9.94
N LYS A 178 9.04 7.52 10.90
CA LYS A 178 9.78 6.28 10.66
C LYS A 178 8.88 5.04 10.72
N LYS A 179 7.91 5.04 11.62
CA LYS A 179 6.94 3.98 11.82
C LYS A 179 5.58 4.61 12.09
N MET A 180 4.54 4.05 11.49
CA MET A 180 3.16 4.47 11.66
C MET A 180 2.30 3.25 11.94
N GLU A 181 1.34 3.40 12.83
CA GLU A 181 0.27 2.44 13.08
C GLU A 181 -1.06 3.15 12.87
N ILE A 182 -2.01 2.48 12.21
CA ILE A 182 -3.33 3.01 11.93
C ILE A 182 -4.34 2.17 12.69
N TRP A 183 -5.13 2.82 13.51
CA TRP A 183 -6.17 2.21 14.32
C TRP A 183 -7.52 2.76 13.90
N GLY A 184 -8.56 1.95 13.93
CA GLY A 184 -9.93 2.36 13.64
C GLY A 184 -10.88 1.93 14.76
N SER A 185 -11.94 2.69 14.96
CA SER A 185 -13.02 2.37 15.91
C SER A 185 -14.38 2.51 15.25
#